data_307e9a48e8c7f46f11090aa0c2285961
#
_entry.id   307e9a48e8c7f46f11090aa0c2285961
#
_cell.length_a   1.000
_cell.length_b   1.000
_cell.length_c   1.000
_cell.angle_alpha   90.00
_cell.angle_beta   90.00
_cell.angle_gamma   90.00
#
_symmetry.space_group_name_H-M   'P 1'
#
loop_
_entity.id
_entity.type
_entity.pdbx_description
1 polymer ?
#
loop_
_entity_poly.entity_id
_entity_poly.type
_entity_poly.pdbx_seq_one_letter_code
_entity_poly.pdbx_strand_id
1 'polypeptide(L)'
;MGDRGQLGDVLVDGPLAVDVALVREVAETKKLHSPVAGDTDCLLFPNLDSANAFFKAATKLCGASLAGMVVGTKCPCVLTSRGDTPESKLYSIAMAALSAR
;
A
#
# COMPACT_ATOMS: atom_id res chain seq x y z
N MET A 1 13.36 6.52 10.29
CA MET A 1 13.92 5.22 9.87
C MET A 1 14.67 5.36 8.55
N GLY A 2 14.14 6.04 7.55
CA GLY A 2 14.82 6.31 6.30
C GLY A 2 16.15 7.03 6.48
N ASP A 3 16.18 8.16 7.18
CA ASP A 3 17.38 8.96 7.46
C ASP A 3 18.49 8.21 8.22
N ARG A 4 18.14 7.10 8.87
CA ARG A 4 19.09 6.23 9.58
C ARG A 4 19.58 5.05 8.73
N GLY A 5 19.22 4.97 7.45
CA GLY A 5 19.57 3.87 6.56
C GLY A 5 18.94 2.50 6.93
N GLN A 6 17.95 2.49 7.81
CA GLN A 6 17.33 1.25 8.30
C GLN A 6 16.43 0.57 7.26
N LEU A 7 16.07 1.30 6.20
CA LEU A 7 15.23 0.84 5.10
C LEU A 7 16.01 0.59 3.80
N GLY A 8 17.36 0.65 3.84
CA GLY A 8 18.18 0.53 2.65
C GLY A 8 18.00 1.73 1.71
N ASP A 9 18.02 1.46 0.41
CA ASP A 9 17.95 2.48 -0.66
C ASP A 9 16.51 2.92 -0.98
N VAL A 10 15.55 2.71 -0.08
CA VAL A 10 14.16 3.09 -0.27
C VAL A 10 13.99 4.59 -0.04
N LEU A 11 13.37 5.28 -1.00
CA LEU A 11 12.98 6.67 -0.85
C LEU A 11 11.74 6.77 0.05
N VAL A 12 11.82 7.59 1.09
CA VAL A 12 10.73 7.78 2.04
C VAL A 12 10.48 9.26 2.25
N ASP A 13 9.24 9.66 2.14
CA ASP A 13 8.82 11.04 2.44
C ASP A 13 7.43 11.06 3.07
N GLY A 14 7.12 12.16 3.74
CA GLY A 14 5.82 12.37 4.40
C GLY A 14 5.91 13.31 5.61
N PRO A 15 4.77 13.66 6.17
CA PRO A 15 3.42 13.24 5.77
C PRO A 15 2.97 13.87 4.44
N LEU A 16 2.30 13.09 3.60
CA LEU A 16 1.72 13.54 2.34
C LEU A 16 0.21 13.27 2.34
N ALA A 17 -0.55 14.16 1.72
CA ALA A 17 -1.94 13.86 1.39
C ALA A 17 -1.98 12.76 0.32
N VAL A 18 -2.98 11.89 0.37
CA VAL A 18 -3.10 10.73 -0.53
C VAL A 18 -3.14 11.15 -2.00
N ASP A 19 -3.83 12.24 -2.33
CA ASP A 19 -3.89 12.80 -3.67
C ASP A 19 -2.50 13.23 -4.17
N VAL A 20 -1.72 13.89 -3.32
CA VAL A 20 -0.34 14.31 -3.64
C VAL A 20 0.59 13.10 -3.79
N ALA A 21 0.42 12.09 -2.96
CA ALA A 21 1.24 10.88 -3.03
C ALA A 21 1.01 10.10 -4.33
N LEU A 22 -0.24 10.04 -4.83
CA LEU A 22 -0.63 9.18 -5.93
C LEU A 22 -0.79 9.89 -7.28
N VAL A 23 -1.07 11.21 -7.28
CA VAL A 23 -1.41 11.94 -8.50
C VAL A 23 -0.39 13.01 -8.81
N ARG A 24 0.39 12.81 -9.87
CA ARG A 24 1.48 13.70 -10.28
C ARG A 24 1.02 15.14 -10.53
N GLU A 25 -0.08 15.33 -11.25
CA GLU A 25 -0.64 16.65 -11.53
C GLU A 25 -0.99 17.43 -10.25
N VAL A 26 -1.47 16.74 -9.22
CA VAL A 26 -1.79 17.35 -7.92
C VAL A 26 -0.51 17.77 -7.20
N ALA A 27 0.51 16.94 -7.22
CA ALA A 27 1.81 17.25 -6.64
C ALA A 27 2.45 18.48 -7.32
N GLU A 28 2.39 18.56 -8.65
CA GLU A 28 2.88 19.67 -9.45
C GLU A 28 2.10 20.97 -9.16
N THR A 29 0.77 20.89 -9.12
CA THR A 29 -0.11 22.04 -8.82
C THR A 29 0.17 22.61 -7.44
N LYS A 30 0.40 21.75 -6.46
CA LYS A 30 0.76 22.12 -5.08
C LYS A 30 2.25 22.52 -4.93
N LYS A 31 3.03 22.43 -6.01
CA LYS A 31 4.47 22.76 -6.04
C LYS A 31 5.26 22.03 -4.96
N LEU A 32 4.89 20.79 -4.69
CA LEU A 32 5.56 19.98 -3.69
C LEU A 32 6.79 19.29 -4.29
N HIS A 33 7.95 19.59 -3.73
CA HIS A 33 9.20 18.91 -4.09
C HIS A 33 9.41 17.72 -3.17
N SER A 34 9.09 16.55 -3.67
CA SER A 34 9.24 15.29 -2.96
C SER A 34 9.74 14.21 -3.92
N PRO A 35 10.66 13.34 -3.50
CA PRO A 35 11.16 12.28 -4.36
C PRO A 35 10.12 11.19 -4.67
N VAL A 36 8.99 11.18 -3.96
CA VAL A 36 7.95 10.15 -4.11
C VAL A 36 6.58 10.70 -4.53
N ALA A 37 6.37 12.01 -4.48
CA ALA A 37 5.07 12.60 -4.79
C ALA A 37 4.63 12.33 -6.23
N GLY A 38 3.42 11.82 -6.39
CA GLY A 38 2.85 11.43 -7.68
C GLY A 38 3.40 10.14 -8.28
N ASP A 39 4.25 9.41 -7.53
CA ASP A 39 4.90 8.18 -7.99
C ASP A 39 5.17 7.21 -6.83
N THR A 40 4.25 7.17 -5.88
CA THR A 40 4.40 6.40 -4.65
C THR A 40 4.04 4.92 -4.88
N ASP A 41 4.95 4.02 -4.58
CA ASP A 41 4.73 2.57 -4.64
C ASP A 41 4.09 2.00 -3.38
N CYS A 42 4.30 2.64 -2.23
CA CYS A 42 3.81 2.16 -0.95
C CYS A 42 3.25 3.30 -0.10
N LEU A 43 2.03 3.15 0.37
CA LEU A 43 1.38 4.08 1.29
C LEU A 43 1.37 3.50 2.71
N LEU A 44 2.05 4.19 3.63
CA LEU A 44 2.00 3.87 5.06
C LEU A 44 1.02 4.81 5.77
N PHE A 45 -0.05 4.25 6.30
CA PHE A 45 -1.05 4.99 7.04
C PHE A 45 -0.71 5.07 8.54
N PRO A 46 -1.14 6.14 9.24
CA PRO A 46 -0.78 6.35 10.65
C PRO A 46 -1.46 5.38 11.61
N ASN A 47 -2.54 4.75 11.20
CA ASN A 47 -3.30 3.78 12.00
C ASN A 47 -4.12 2.84 11.12
N LEU A 48 -4.60 1.77 11.74
CA LEU A 48 -5.40 0.74 11.08
C LEU A 48 -6.72 1.29 10.51
N ASP A 49 -7.37 2.20 11.21
CA ASP A 49 -8.69 2.70 10.81
C ASP A 49 -8.61 3.47 9.50
N SER A 50 -7.63 4.37 9.36
CA SER A 50 -7.42 5.12 8.12
C SER A 50 -7.01 4.23 6.95
N ALA A 51 -6.12 3.26 7.19
CA ALA A 51 -5.72 2.29 6.17
C ALA A 51 -6.90 1.43 5.72
N ASN A 52 -7.71 0.93 6.66
CA ASN A 52 -8.88 0.12 6.37
C ASN A 52 -9.96 0.91 5.61
N ALA A 53 -10.21 2.16 5.99
CA ALA A 53 -11.16 3.02 5.28
C ALA A 53 -10.72 3.27 3.84
N PHE A 54 -9.46 3.61 3.61
CA PHE A 54 -8.90 3.81 2.26
C PHE A 54 -8.97 2.53 1.44
N PHE A 55 -8.51 1.43 1.99
CA PHE A 55 -8.52 0.12 1.35
C PHE A 55 -9.94 -0.31 0.94
N LYS A 56 -10.92 -0.16 1.82
CA LYS A 56 -12.32 -0.50 1.52
C LYS A 56 -12.93 0.42 0.47
N ALA A 57 -12.64 1.72 0.51
CA ALA A 57 -13.07 2.66 -0.51
C ALA A 57 -12.48 2.30 -1.89
N ALA A 58 -11.18 2.06 -1.96
CA ALA A 58 -10.50 1.69 -3.19
C ALA A 58 -11.08 0.40 -3.81
N THR A 59 -11.26 -0.64 -3.01
CA THR A 59 -11.70 -1.95 -3.51
C THR A 59 -13.20 -2.03 -3.77
N LYS A 60 -14.03 -1.41 -2.93
CA LYS A 60 -15.48 -1.55 -3.02
C LYS A 60 -16.17 -0.46 -3.84
N LEU A 61 -15.59 0.73 -3.89
CA LEU A 61 -16.17 1.89 -4.59
C LEU A 61 -15.42 2.23 -5.88
N CYS A 62 -14.10 2.02 -5.92
CA CYS A 62 -13.28 2.39 -7.07
C CYS A 62 -12.84 1.17 -7.92
N GLY A 63 -13.25 -0.04 -7.58
CA GLY A 63 -12.99 -1.23 -8.38
C GLY A 63 -11.53 -1.71 -8.36
N ALA A 64 -10.74 -1.32 -7.37
CA ALA A 64 -9.36 -1.78 -7.26
C ALA A 64 -9.29 -3.28 -6.97
N SER A 65 -8.37 -3.97 -7.64
CA SER A 65 -8.05 -5.36 -7.34
C SER A 65 -7.25 -5.46 -6.04
N LEU A 66 -7.45 -6.55 -5.32
CA LEU A 66 -6.84 -6.77 -4.01
C LEU A 66 -6.06 -8.08 -3.97
N ALA A 67 -4.87 -8.02 -3.41
CA ALA A 67 -4.18 -9.15 -2.81
C ALA A 67 -3.64 -8.73 -1.44
N GLY A 68 -3.78 -9.57 -0.44
CA GLY A 68 -3.32 -9.26 0.92
C GLY A 68 -2.59 -10.43 1.56
N MET A 69 -1.52 -10.12 2.28
CA MET A 69 -0.72 -11.07 3.03
C MET A 69 -0.31 -10.47 4.38
N VAL A 70 -0.29 -11.29 5.40
CA VAL A 70 0.26 -10.91 6.70
C VAL A 70 1.78 -11.01 6.64
N VAL A 71 2.45 -9.93 6.99
CA VAL A 71 3.92 -9.83 7.02
C VAL A 71 4.45 -9.94 8.45
N GLY A 72 5.74 -10.27 8.57
CA GLY A 72 6.41 -10.40 9.87
C GLY A 72 6.37 -11.80 10.49
N THR A 73 5.84 -12.79 9.77
CA THR A 73 5.82 -14.21 10.15
C THR A 73 6.94 -14.98 9.46
N LYS A 74 7.33 -16.14 10.00
CA LYS A 74 8.36 -17.01 9.38
C LYS A 74 7.93 -17.64 8.06
N CYS A 75 6.64 -17.82 7.87
CA CYS A 75 6.06 -18.28 6.61
C CYS A 75 4.99 -17.30 6.15
N PRO A 76 4.76 -17.13 4.84
CA PRO A 76 3.68 -16.31 4.33
C PRO A 76 2.33 -16.78 4.87
N CYS A 77 1.55 -15.83 5.39
CA CYS A 77 0.21 -16.10 5.93
C CYS A 77 -0.83 -15.28 5.16
N VAL A 78 -1.89 -15.94 4.74
CA VAL A 78 -3.03 -15.30 4.07
C VAL A 78 -4.24 -15.34 4.99
N LEU A 79 -4.82 -14.18 5.24
CA LEU A 79 -6.08 -14.03 5.94
C LEU A 79 -7.01 -13.16 5.10
N THR A 80 -7.92 -13.78 4.40
CA THR A 80 -8.89 -13.09 3.56
C THR A 80 -10.14 -12.72 4.33
N SER A 81 -10.75 -11.59 3.97
CA SER A 81 -12.04 -11.20 4.52
C SER A 81 -13.17 -12.07 3.94
N ARG A 82 -14.24 -12.24 4.72
CA ARG A 82 -15.47 -12.90 4.23
C ARG A 82 -16.09 -12.18 3.03
N GLY A 83 -15.92 -10.86 2.95
CA GLY A 83 -16.40 -10.03 1.85
C GLY A 83 -15.45 -9.92 0.65
N ASP A 84 -14.34 -10.65 0.63
CA ASP A 84 -13.42 -10.64 -0.50
C ASP A 84 -13.92 -11.55 -1.63
N THR A 85 -13.65 -11.13 -2.86
CA THR A 85 -14.00 -11.90 -4.04
C THR A 85 -13.14 -13.16 -4.16
N PRO A 86 -13.58 -14.21 -4.88
CA PRO A 86 -12.75 -15.38 -5.17
C PRO A 86 -11.43 -15.00 -5.84
N GLU A 87 -11.44 -14.01 -6.72
CA GLU A 87 -10.25 -13.48 -7.40
C GLU A 87 -9.25 -12.88 -6.42
N SER A 88 -9.72 -12.04 -5.48
CA SER A 88 -8.86 -11.47 -4.42
C SER A 88 -8.25 -12.55 -3.53
N LYS A 89 -8.98 -13.60 -3.25
CA LYS A 89 -8.47 -14.76 -2.49
C LYS A 89 -7.39 -15.49 -3.26
N LEU A 90 -7.60 -15.72 -4.55
CA LEU A 90 -6.62 -16.36 -5.43
C LEU A 90 -5.33 -15.52 -5.51
N TYR A 91 -5.44 -14.21 -5.72
CA TYR A 91 -4.29 -13.31 -5.79
C TYR A 91 -3.51 -13.27 -4.46
N SER A 92 -4.21 -13.30 -3.34
CA SER A 92 -3.58 -13.35 -2.02
C SER A 92 -2.76 -14.63 -1.82
N ILE A 93 -3.31 -15.78 -2.22
CA ILE A 93 -2.60 -17.08 -2.19
C ILE A 93 -1.40 -17.06 -3.13
N ALA A 94 -1.56 -16.57 -4.35
CA ALA A 94 -0.49 -16.47 -5.32
C ALA A 94 0.65 -15.57 -4.82
N MET A 95 0.33 -14.42 -4.24
CA MET A 95 1.31 -13.52 -3.64
C MET A 95 2.08 -14.19 -2.50
N ALA A 96 1.40 -14.91 -1.62
CA ALA A 96 2.02 -15.65 -0.54
C ALA A 96 2.92 -16.77 -1.07
N ALA A 97 2.49 -17.52 -2.08
CA ALA A 97 3.29 -18.55 -2.72
C ALA A 97 4.57 -18.01 -3.36
N LEU A 98 4.49 -16.87 -4.05
CA LEU A 98 5.64 -16.19 -4.63
C LEU A 98 6.59 -15.61 -3.57
N SER A 99 6.08 -15.27 -2.40
CA SER A 99 6.87 -14.74 -1.28
C SER A 99 7.47 -15.84 -0.40
N ALA A 100 7.07 -17.08 -0.58
CA ALA A 100 7.61 -18.21 0.16
C ALA A 100 9.05 -18.50 -0.28
N ARG A 101 9.94 -18.58 0.71
CA ARG A 101 11.37 -18.88 0.52
C ARG A 101 11.77 -20.08 1.37
#